data_b181922cefcb3f33d469baeef777aff6
#
_entry.id   b181922cefcb3f33d469baeef777aff6
#
_cell.length_a   1.000
_cell.length_b   1.000
_cell.length_c   1.000
_cell.angle_alpha   90.00
_cell.angle_beta   90.00
_cell.angle_gamma   90.00
#
_symmetry.space_group_name_H-M   'P 1'
#
loop_
_entity.id
_entity.type
_entity.pdbx_description
1 polymer ?
#
loop_
_entity_poly.entity_id
_entity_poly.type
_entity_poly.pdbx_seq_one_letter_code
_entity_poly.pdbx_strand_id
1 'polypeptide(L)'
;MLRTLNIKEEEYRRGNMLLELNGLEVDCIIGELPEERVRSQRLVLDVQLDVCDDSAFSDELADTVDYAALADSIRSALIAAECRMIERAAKVVHDICIADQKVRSAKVKVTKSGAIKHLASASATYGIIAGQ
;
A
#
# COMPACT_ATOMS: atom_id res chain seq x y z
N MET A 1 -12.53 36.99 12.27
CA MET A 1 -11.07 36.93 12.39
C MET A 1 -10.55 35.63 11.81
N LEU A 2 -9.62 35.71 10.92
CA LEU A 2 -9.03 34.53 10.29
C LEU A 2 -8.04 33.85 11.24
N ARG A 3 -8.23 32.57 11.44
CA ARG A 3 -7.31 31.75 12.23
C ARG A 3 -6.14 31.30 11.33
N THR A 4 -4.92 31.48 11.82
CA THR A 4 -3.75 30.92 11.14
C THR A 4 -3.75 29.41 11.39
N LEU A 5 -3.72 28.64 10.30
CA LEU A 5 -3.67 27.18 10.35
C LEU A 5 -2.21 26.73 10.32
N ASN A 6 -1.90 25.62 11.01
CA ASN A 6 -0.62 24.97 10.83
C ASN A 6 -0.60 24.21 9.48
N ILE A 7 0.58 23.81 9.04
CA ILE A 7 0.79 23.12 7.75
C ILE A 7 -0.09 21.88 7.63
N LYS A 8 -0.22 21.10 8.71
CA LYS A 8 -1.04 19.89 8.72
C LYS A 8 -2.53 20.18 8.52
N GLU A 9 -3.05 21.22 9.14
CA GLU A 9 -4.44 21.63 8.98
C GLU A 9 -4.72 22.14 7.58
N GLU A 10 -3.79 22.88 6.99
CA GLU A 10 -3.88 23.38 5.62
C GLU A 10 -3.90 22.24 4.61
N GLU A 11 -3.02 21.25 4.76
CA GLU A 11 -3.02 20.05 3.91
C GLU A 11 -4.33 19.29 3.99
N TYR A 12 -4.91 19.19 5.19
CA TYR A 12 -6.18 18.54 5.42
C TYR A 12 -7.33 19.25 4.71
N ARG A 13 -7.23 20.55 4.55
CA ARG A 13 -8.29 21.38 3.92
C ARG A 13 -8.20 21.43 2.40
N ARG A 14 -7.11 20.95 1.82
CA ARG A 14 -6.93 20.92 0.36
C ARG A 14 -7.78 19.88 -0.34
N GLY A 15 -8.63 19.19 0.39
CA GLY A 15 -9.37 18.09 -0.18
C GLY A 15 -8.57 16.80 -0.16
N ASN A 16 -9.30 15.72 -0.01
CA ASN A 16 -8.75 14.39 0.07
C ASN A 16 -9.15 13.58 -1.14
N MET A 17 -8.20 12.91 -1.74
CA MET A 17 -8.44 11.92 -2.76
C MET A 17 -7.98 10.57 -2.23
N LEU A 18 -8.85 9.58 -2.31
CA LEU A 18 -8.49 8.20 -2.01
C LEU A 18 -8.09 7.54 -3.33
N LEU A 19 -6.82 7.26 -3.48
CA LEU A 19 -6.29 6.54 -4.63
C LEU A 19 -6.12 5.08 -4.22
N GLU A 20 -6.72 4.15 -4.98
CA GLU A 20 -6.68 2.74 -4.64
C GLU A 20 -6.02 1.93 -5.75
N LEU A 21 -5.11 1.03 -5.35
CA LEU A 21 -4.56 0.02 -6.22
C LEU A 21 -5.20 -1.30 -5.81
N ASN A 22 -6.04 -1.84 -6.67
CA ASN A 22 -6.86 -3.00 -6.36
C ASN A 22 -6.35 -4.24 -7.09
N GLY A 23 -6.03 -5.27 -6.32
CA GLY A 23 -5.66 -6.56 -6.89
C GLY A 23 -4.28 -6.58 -7.53
N LEU A 24 -3.30 -5.86 -6.97
CA LEU A 24 -1.93 -5.95 -7.44
C LEU A 24 -1.35 -7.32 -7.10
N GLU A 25 -0.99 -8.07 -8.13
CA GLU A 25 -0.45 -9.41 -7.96
C GLU A 25 1.08 -9.37 -7.89
N VAL A 26 1.64 -10.03 -6.88
CA VAL A 26 3.09 -10.15 -6.71
C VAL A 26 3.44 -11.60 -6.43
N ASP A 27 4.27 -12.17 -7.28
CA ASP A 27 4.81 -13.51 -7.08
C ASP A 27 6.15 -13.40 -6.35
N CYS A 28 6.22 -13.95 -5.15
CA CYS A 28 7.40 -13.85 -4.29
C CYS A 28 7.48 -15.02 -3.32
N ILE A 29 8.64 -15.16 -2.68
CA ILE A 29 8.80 -16.10 -1.57
C ILE A 29 8.05 -15.54 -0.38
N ILE A 30 7.12 -16.33 0.16
CA ILE A 30 6.31 -15.95 1.32
C ILE A 30 5.89 -17.21 2.07
N GLY A 31 6.07 -17.22 3.39
CA GLY A 31 5.67 -18.32 4.24
C GLY A 31 6.80 -18.86 5.10
N GLU A 32 6.43 -19.58 6.16
CA GLU A 32 7.36 -20.11 7.16
C GLU A 32 7.81 -21.54 6.86
N LEU A 33 6.98 -22.32 6.15
CA LEU A 33 7.27 -23.73 5.92
C LEU A 33 8.46 -23.91 4.97
N PRO A 34 9.28 -24.97 5.15
CA PRO A 34 10.43 -25.19 4.28
C PRO A 34 10.10 -25.20 2.79
N GLU A 35 8.99 -25.82 2.40
CA GLU A 35 8.55 -25.87 1.00
C GLU A 35 8.13 -24.50 0.46
N GLU A 36 7.70 -23.59 1.34
CA GLU A 36 7.34 -22.22 0.97
C GLU A 36 8.59 -21.36 0.74
N ARG A 37 9.71 -21.70 1.37
CA ARG A 37 10.97 -20.93 1.24
C ARG A 37 11.68 -21.14 -0.08
N VAL A 38 11.26 -22.12 -0.86
CA VAL A 38 11.94 -22.52 -2.11
C VAL A 38 11.10 -22.31 -3.36
N ARG A 39 9.90 -21.75 -3.24
CA ARG A 39 9.04 -21.47 -4.40
C ARG A 39 8.27 -20.18 -4.22
N SER A 40 8.04 -19.50 -5.34
CA SER A 40 7.21 -18.31 -5.35
C SER A 40 5.73 -18.66 -5.17
N GLN A 41 5.04 -17.82 -4.45
CA GLN A 41 3.57 -17.85 -4.32
C GLN A 41 3.01 -16.48 -4.63
N ARG A 42 1.74 -16.43 -5.01
CA ARG A 42 1.08 -15.17 -5.35
C ARG A 42 0.48 -14.53 -4.12
N LEU A 43 0.87 -13.27 -3.90
CA LEU A 43 0.16 -12.34 -3.02
C LEU A 43 -0.70 -11.41 -3.86
N VAL A 44 -1.85 -11.07 -3.33
CA VAL A 44 -2.73 -10.06 -3.92
C VAL A 44 -2.81 -8.89 -2.94
N LEU A 45 -2.50 -7.70 -3.43
CA LEU A 45 -2.44 -6.49 -2.63
C LEU A 45 -3.58 -5.55 -2.98
N ASP A 46 -4.22 -5.01 -1.94
CA ASP A 46 -5.15 -3.90 -2.07
C ASP A 46 -4.59 -2.75 -1.26
N VAL A 47 -4.29 -1.65 -1.93
CA VAL A 47 -3.59 -0.51 -1.35
C VAL A 47 -4.48 0.72 -1.44
N GLN A 48 -4.70 1.39 -0.32
CA GLN A 48 -5.40 2.67 -0.25
C GLN A 48 -4.40 3.75 0.11
N LEU A 49 -4.40 4.83 -0.66
CA LEU A 49 -3.51 5.98 -0.48
C LEU A 49 -4.34 7.24 -0.31
N ASP A 50 -4.11 7.94 0.79
CA ASP A 50 -4.67 9.27 1.01
C ASP A 50 -3.71 10.28 0.37
N VAL A 51 -4.18 10.97 -0.67
CA VAL A 51 -3.40 11.96 -1.41
C VAL A 51 -4.19 13.26 -1.50
N CYS A 52 -3.53 14.37 -1.84
CA CYS A 52 -4.26 15.60 -2.11
C CYS A 52 -5.01 15.49 -3.44
N ASP A 53 -5.96 16.38 -3.67
CA ASP A 53 -6.79 16.38 -4.88
C ASP A 53 -6.28 17.31 -5.98
N ASP A 54 -5.06 17.81 -5.87
CA ASP A 54 -4.49 18.78 -6.82
C ASP A 54 -4.58 18.31 -8.27
N SER A 55 -4.29 17.02 -8.52
CA SER A 55 -4.31 16.46 -9.87
C SER A 55 -5.72 16.38 -10.46
N ALA A 56 -6.77 16.42 -9.62
CA ALA A 56 -8.15 16.48 -10.10
C ALA A 56 -8.45 17.80 -10.81
N PHE A 57 -7.68 18.84 -10.53
CA PHE A 57 -7.81 20.17 -11.15
C PHE A 57 -6.77 20.40 -12.24
N SER A 58 -5.53 20.01 -11.99
CA SER A 58 -4.41 20.24 -12.94
C SER A 58 -4.31 19.20 -14.04
N ASP A 59 -4.75 17.98 -13.77
CA ASP A 59 -4.57 16.82 -14.66
C ASP A 59 -3.09 16.55 -14.98
N GLU A 60 -2.19 16.89 -14.05
CA GLU A 60 -0.75 16.72 -14.20
C GLU A 60 -0.22 15.60 -13.29
N LEU A 61 0.61 14.71 -13.84
CA LEU A 61 1.23 13.63 -13.07
C LEU A 61 2.07 14.18 -11.91
N ALA A 62 2.72 15.32 -12.09
CA ALA A 62 3.55 15.93 -11.06
C ALA A 62 2.77 16.29 -9.78
N ASP A 63 1.44 16.40 -9.86
CA ASP A 63 0.58 16.76 -8.73
C ASP A 63 -0.06 15.56 -8.03
N THR A 64 0.37 14.35 -8.36
CA THR A 64 -0.14 13.12 -7.76
C THR A 64 0.95 12.07 -7.61
N VAL A 65 0.57 10.92 -7.06
CA VAL A 65 1.43 9.73 -6.97
C VAL A 65 1.50 9.07 -8.33
N ASP A 66 2.70 8.76 -8.80
CA ASP A 66 2.89 7.87 -9.94
C ASP A 66 2.68 6.42 -9.46
N TYR A 67 1.44 5.94 -9.56
CA TYR A 67 1.11 4.61 -9.02
C TYR A 67 1.75 3.47 -9.81
N ALA A 68 2.09 3.68 -11.08
CA ALA A 68 2.81 2.65 -11.84
C ALA A 68 4.23 2.45 -11.28
N ALA A 69 4.94 3.54 -11.02
CA ALA A 69 6.26 3.49 -10.38
C ALA A 69 6.17 2.92 -8.95
N LEU A 70 5.13 3.30 -8.21
CA LEU A 70 4.90 2.78 -6.86
C LEU A 70 4.65 1.27 -6.88
N ALA A 71 3.83 0.79 -7.81
CA ALA A 71 3.57 -0.64 -7.96
C ALA A 71 4.85 -1.42 -8.25
N ASP A 72 5.72 -0.90 -9.11
CA ASP A 72 7.01 -1.53 -9.38
C ASP A 72 7.90 -1.57 -8.15
N SER A 73 7.94 -0.50 -7.37
CA SER A 73 8.70 -0.44 -6.11
C SER A 73 8.17 -1.44 -5.09
N ILE A 74 6.86 -1.57 -4.98
CA ILE A 74 6.21 -2.54 -4.09
C ILE A 74 6.62 -3.97 -4.47
N ARG A 75 6.52 -4.30 -5.76
CA ARG A 75 6.87 -5.64 -6.25
C ARG A 75 8.32 -5.96 -5.97
N SER A 76 9.23 -5.05 -6.31
CA SER A 76 10.66 -5.23 -6.08
C SER A 76 10.99 -5.44 -4.60
N ALA A 77 10.35 -4.66 -3.72
CA ALA A 77 10.57 -4.76 -2.28
C ALA A 77 10.10 -6.11 -1.72
N LEU A 78 8.92 -6.58 -2.14
CA LEU A 78 8.38 -7.87 -1.69
C LEU A 78 9.21 -9.05 -2.20
N ILE A 79 9.67 -8.99 -3.44
CA ILE A 79 10.53 -10.03 -4.01
C ILE A 79 11.84 -10.11 -3.23
N ALA A 80 12.45 -8.96 -2.92
CA ALA A 80 13.70 -8.91 -2.17
C ALA A 80 13.54 -9.31 -0.71
N ALA A 81 12.39 -9.05 -0.10
CA ALA A 81 12.19 -9.24 1.34
C ALA A 81 12.05 -10.69 1.75
N GLU A 82 11.55 -11.57 0.89
CA GLU A 82 11.31 -12.99 1.18
C GLU A 82 10.64 -13.18 2.54
N CYS A 83 9.53 -12.47 2.77
CA CYS A 83 8.86 -12.43 4.06
C CYS A 83 8.35 -13.82 4.47
N ARG A 84 8.42 -14.12 5.77
CA ARG A 84 7.81 -15.31 6.34
C ARG A 84 6.34 -15.10 6.64
N MET A 85 5.99 -13.90 7.09
CA MET A 85 4.64 -13.56 7.55
C MET A 85 3.99 -12.56 6.62
N ILE A 86 2.70 -12.73 6.34
CA ILE A 86 1.94 -11.76 5.55
C ILE A 86 1.81 -10.41 6.27
N GLU A 87 1.85 -10.40 7.59
CA GLU A 87 1.90 -9.18 8.39
C GLU A 87 3.16 -8.36 8.08
N ARG A 88 4.30 -9.03 7.95
CA ARG A 88 5.56 -8.37 7.56
C ARG A 88 5.46 -7.82 6.14
N ALA A 89 4.87 -8.59 5.24
CA ALA A 89 4.65 -8.15 3.86
C ALA A 89 3.79 -6.87 3.83
N ALA A 90 2.71 -6.82 4.60
CA ALA A 90 1.86 -5.64 4.69
C ALA A 90 2.64 -4.42 5.21
N LYS A 91 3.48 -4.59 6.21
CA LYS A 91 4.32 -3.52 6.76
C LYS A 91 5.33 -3.02 5.72
N VAL A 92 6.00 -3.94 5.01
CA VAL A 92 6.95 -3.58 3.95
C VAL A 92 6.28 -2.71 2.89
N VAL A 93 5.10 -3.11 2.43
CA VAL A 93 4.35 -2.35 1.41
C VAL A 93 3.93 -1.00 1.95
N HIS A 94 3.41 -0.95 3.17
CA HIS A 94 3.01 0.30 3.82
C HIS A 94 4.18 1.29 3.90
N ASP A 95 5.35 0.83 4.32
CA ASP A 95 6.53 1.68 4.44
C ASP A 95 6.97 2.26 3.10
N ILE A 96 6.86 1.47 2.03
CA ILE A 96 7.12 1.95 0.66
C ILE A 96 6.12 3.05 0.28
N CYS A 97 4.84 2.85 0.60
CA CYS A 97 3.80 3.82 0.26
C CYS A 97 4.02 5.16 0.97
N ILE A 98 4.25 5.15 2.28
CA ILE A 98 4.40 6.39 3.06
C ILE A 98 5.75 7.08 2.85
N ALA A 99 6.73 6.40 2.25
CA ALA A 99 7.98 7.02 1.84
C ALA A 99 7.77 8.01 0.68
N ASP A 100 6.70 7.88 -0.08
CA ASP A 100 6.33 8.83 -1.12
C ASP A 100 5.75 10.09 -0.45
N GLN A 101 6.37 11.24 -0.71
CA GLN A 101 6.00 12.52 -0.07
C GLN A 101 4.57 12.96 -0.38
N LYS A 102 3.97 12.45 -1.46
CA LYS A 102 2.60 12.78 -1.85
C LYS A 102 1.56 11.91 -1.17
N VAL A 103 1.98 10.88 -0.44
CA VAL A 103 1.10 10.01 0.33
C VAL A 103 1.04 10.50 1.77
N ARG A 104 -0.15 10.89 2.22
CA ARG A 104 -0.37 11.38 3.59
C ARG A 104 -0.62 10.24 4.58
N SER A 105 -1.34 9.23 4.14
CA SER A 105 -1.56 8.01 4.90
C SER A 105 -1.86 6.87 3.95
N ALA A 106 -1.68 5.63 4.41
CA ALA A 106 -1.87 4.45 3.59
C ALA A 106 -2.44 3.30 4.41
N LYS A 107 -3.25 2.48 3.75
CA LYS A 107 -3.78 1.24 4.30
C LYS A 107 -3.54 0.13 3.29
N VAL A 108 -2.90 -0.95 3.74
CA VAL A 108 -2.46 -2.04 2.87
C VAL A 108 -3.07 -3.35 3.34
N LYS A 109 -3.72 -4.05 2.43
CA LYS A 109 -4.21 -5.41 2.67
C LYS A 109 -3.43 -6.37 1.79
N VAL A 110 -2.84 -7.38 2.41
CA VAL A 110 -2.13 -8.47 1.73
C VAL A 110 -2.94 -9.73 1.90
N THR A 111 -3.26 -10.39 0.79
CA THR A 111 -4.03 -11.63 0.76
C THR A 111 -3.17 -12.76 0.18
N LYS A 112 -3.14 -13.89 0.87
CA LYS A 112 -2.48 -15.12 0.45
C LYS A 112 -3.51 -16.24 0.39
N SER A 113 -3.67 -16.85 -0.78
CA SER A 113 -4.62 -17.94 -0.99
C SER A 113 -3.95 -19.29 -0.79
N GLY A 114 -4.73 -20.30 -0.44
CA GLY A 114 -4.27 -21.69 -0.40
C GLY A 114 -3.31 -22.04 0.74
N ALA A 115 -3.21 -21.21 1.76
CA ALA A 115 -2.29 -21.43 2.89
C ALA A 115 -2.70 -22.65 3.73
N ILE A 116 -3.98 -22.86 3.88
CA ILE A 116 -4.55 -23.95 4.71
C ILE A 116 -5.67 -24.60 3.94
N LYS A 117 -5.75 -25.95 4.02
CA LYS A 117 -6.84 -26.70 3.44
C LYS A 117 -8.17 -26.25 4.04
N HIS A 118 -9.17 -26.06 3.21
CA HIS A 118 -10.53 -25.58 3.54
C HIS A 118 -10.59 -24.06 3.87
N LEU A 119 -9.49 -23.35 3.80
CA LEU A 119 -9.46 -21.90 3.94
C LEU A 119 -9.22 -21.26 2.57
N ALA A 120 -10.14 -20.39 2.14
CA ALA A 120 -10.00 -19.72 0.84
C ALA A 120 -8.78 -18.83 0.81
N SER A 121 -8.59 -18.01 1.84
CA SER A 121 -7.45 -17.11 1.94
C SER A 121 -7.23 -16.64 3.37
N ALA A 122 -6.03 -16.15 3.62
CA ALA A 122 -5.71 -15.37 4.82
C ALA A 122 -5.24 -13.99 4.39
N SER A 123 -5.57 -12.97 5.15
CA SER A 123 -5.14 -11.61 4.84
C SER A 123 -4.70 -10.86 6.10
N ALA A 124 -3.81 -9.90 5.89
CA ALA A 124 -3.36 -8.96 6.92
C ALA A 124 -3.52 -7.54 6.39
N THR A 125 -4.03 -6.66 7.21
CA THR A 125 -4.21 -5.25 6.87
C THR A 125 -3.38 -4.40 7.82
N TYR A 126 -2.59 -3.48 7.27
CA TYR A 126 -1.74 -2.59 8.05
C TYR A 126 -1.95 -1.14 7.64
N GLY A 127 -1.98 -0.27 8.63
CA GLY A 127 -2.16 1.16 8.42
C GLY A 127 -3.62 1.59 8.48
N ILE A 128 -3.81 2.89 8.51
CA ILE A 128 -5.14 3.52 8.52
C ILE A 128 -5.12 4.72 7.58
N ILE A 129 -6.29 5.07 7.07
CA ILE A 129 -6.45 6.31 6.32
C ILE A 129 -6.88 7.38 7.31
N ALA A 130 -6.04 8.42 7.43
CA ALA A 130 -6.32 9.54 8.33
C ALA A 130 -7.61 10.26 7.93
N GLY A 131 -8.44 10.59 8.91
CA GLY A 131 -9.70 11.31 8.69
C GLY A 131 -10.89 10.45 8.30
N GLN A 132 -10.73 9.14 8.32
CA GLN A 132 -11.84 8.20 8.14
C GLN A 132 -12.35 7.68 9.47
#